data_e4b50b13fec71865e73be8f92b31ff3c
#
_entry.id   e4b50b13fec71865e73be8f92b31ff3c
#
_cell.length_a   1.000
_cell.length_b   1.000
_cell.length_c   1.000
_cell.angle_alpha   90.00
_cell.angle_beta   90.00
_cell.angle_gamma   90.00
#
_symmetry.space_group_name_H-M   'P 1'
#
loop_
_entity.id
_entity.type
_entity.pdbx_description
1 polymer ?
#
loop_
_entity_poly.entity_id
_entity_poly.type
_entity_poly.pdbx_seq_one_letter_code
_entity_poly.pdbx_strand_id
1 'polypeptide(L)'
;MSTELQNTIENNDIRESQMWNSKELKEAIKEIEKMFGKGSIMVLGQSDNLNIETFSSGSLLLDNALGIGGYPKGRIIEIYGPESSGKTTLSLHAICEVQKLGGIAAFIDAEHSLEPKYCQTLGIDTNKLLVSQPDNGEQALDILEMLINSNSIDLIVVDSVAALVPKTELDGEMGDQSIGLQARMMSKALRKLNGLIAKSNTTVIFINQLREKIGVIFGNPETTTGGKALKFFSSIRLEVRKAENILNNSEIIGNKIKIKVVKNKTAIPFKTTTISLLYNKGIDKLGELVDLLVSYEIIEKSGVWYSYQNEKIGQGRTSVIQWLNADENKINELTEQVKKLIKQD
;
A
#
# COMPACT_ATOMS: atom_id res chain seq x y z
N MET A 1 37.82 -32.26 -17.78
CA MET A 1 37.18 -30.99 -17.40
C MET A 1 36.11 -31.10 -16.29
N SER A 2 35.62 -32.29 -15.92
CA SER A 2 34.59 -32.43 -14.89
C SER A 2 35.11 -32.59 -13.44
N THR A 3 36.25 -33.17 -13.26
CA THR A 3 36.80 -33.50 -11.93
C THR A 3 37.46 -32.30 -11.23
N GLU A 4 38.11 -31.42 -11.99
CA GLU A 4 38.70 -30.19 -11.44
C GLU A 4 37.63 -29.16 -11.02
N LEU A 5 36.51 -29.07 -11.73
CA LEU A 5 35.36 -28.21 -11.36
C LEU A 5 34.67 -28.73 -10.09
N GLN A 6 34.49 -30.05 -9.95
CA GLN A 6 33.94 -30.66 -8.72
C GLN A 6 34.82 -30.44 -7.50
N ASN A 7 36.15 -30.66 -7.63
CA ASN A 7 37.09 -30.39 -6.55
C ASN A 7 37.19 -28.92 -6.15
N THR A 8 36.95 -27.98 -7.10
CA THR A 8 36.93 -26.55 -6.80
C THR A 8 35.65 -26.14 -6.07
N ILE A 9 34.51 -26.75 -6.41
CA ILE A 9 33.24 -26.53 -5.71
C ILE A 9 33.28 -27.09 -4.30
N GLU A 10 33.72 -28.33 -4.12
CA GLU A 10 33.87 -28.95 -2.78
C GLU A 10 34.86 -28.20 -1.87
N ASN A 11 35.97 -27.71 -2.41
CA ASN A 11 36.93 -26.91 -1.64
C ASN A 11 36.38 -25.53 -1.25
N ASN A 12 35.50 -24.92 -2.08
CA ASN A 12 34.83 -23.67 -1.75
C ASN A 12 33.77 -23.88 -0.66
N ASP A 13 32.95 -24.94 -0.75
CA ASP A 13 31.93 -25.27 0.25
C ASP A 13 32.57 -25.57 1.64
N ILE A 14 33.73 -26.26 1.65
CA ILE A 14 34.50 -26.55 2.90
C ILE A 14 35.05 -25.22 3.48
N ARG A 15 35.59 -24.34 2.67
CA ARG A 15 36.08 -23.01 3.09
C ARG A 15 34.98 -22.13 3.63
N GLU A 16 33.83 -22.06 2.94
CA GLU A 16 32.69 -21.32 3.40
C GLU A 16 32.15 -21.84 4.73
N SER A 17 32.02 -23.16 4.89
CA SER A 17 31.58 -23.76 6.17
C SER A 17 32.55 -23.51 7.31
N GLN A 18 33.85 -23.46 7.05
CA GLN A 18 34.88 -23.16 8.06
C GLN A 18 34.86 -21.66 8.44
N MET A 19 34.65 -20.73 7.50
CA MET A 19 34.55 -19.32 7.81
C MET A 19 33.30 -18.98 8.62
N TRP A 20 32.13 -19.56 8.29
CA TRP A 20 30.89 -19.39 9.06
C TRP A 20 30.98 -20.00 10.48
N ASN A 21 31.83 -20.98 10.67
CA ASN A 21 32.06 -21.65 11.98
C ASN A 21 33.25 -21.10 12.76
N SER A 22 33.92 -20.05 12.27
CA SER A 22 35.08 -19.51 12.96
C SER A 22 34.73 -19.01 14.37
N LYS A 23 35.66 -19.21 15.31
CA LYS A 23 35.46 -18.82 16.70
C LYS A 23 35.34 -17.32 16.84
N GLU A 24 36.11 -16.58 16.07
CA GLU A 24 36.17 -15.13 16.04
C GLU A 24 34.81 -14.52 15.57
N LEU A 25 34.16 -15.09 14.53
CA LEU A 25 32.87 -14.64 14.06
C LEU A 25 31.77 -14.91 15.11
N LYS A 26 31.78 -16.09 15.73
CA LYS A 26 30.82 -16.42 16.78
C LYS A 26 30.97 -15.55 18.03
N GLU A 27 32.19 -15.19 18.40
CA GLU A 27 32.46 -14.26 19.49
C GLU A 27 31.99 -12.84 19.14
N ALA A 28 32.29 -12.36 17.94
CA ALA A 28 31.81 -11.05 17.46
C ALA A 28 30.28 -10.98 17.45
N ILE A 29 29.56 -11.99 16.94
CA ILE A 29 28.10 -12.06 16.97
C ILE A 29 27.56 -11.98 18.41
N LYS A 30 28.16 -12.75 19.34
CA LYS A 30 27.79 -12.74 20.78
C LYS A 30 28.00 -11.36 21.42
N GLU A 31 29.10 -10.70 21.10
CA GLU A 31 29.36 -9.35 21.60
C GLU A 31 28.36 -8.32 21.05
N ILE A 32 28.01 -8.40 19.75
CA ILE A 32 26.99 -7.55 19.14
C ILE A 32 25.64 -7.77 19.84
N GLU A 33 25.23 -9.04 20.02
CA GLU A 33 23.97 -9.35 20.70
C GLU A 33 23.96 -8.93 22.18
N LYS A 34 25.11 -8.99 22.86
CA LYS A 34 25.26 -8.51 24.23
C LYS A 34 25.15 -6.99 24.34
N MET A 35 25.72 -6.25 23.39
CA MET A 35 25.70 -4.78 23.38
C MET A 35 24.38 -4.18 22.87
N PHE A 36 23.79 -4.80 21.85
CA PHE A 36 22.65 -4.22 21.14
C PHE A 36 21.34 -5.03 21.27
N GLY A 37 21.39 -6.18 21.98
CA GLY A 37 20.24 -7.06 22.19
C GLY A 37 20.18 -8.21 21.19
N LYS A 38 19.47 -9.30 21.56
CA LYS A 38 19.24 -10.44 20.68
C LYS A 38 18.51 -10.02 19.40
N GLY A 39 18.96 -10.55 18.26
CA GLY A 39 18.41 -10.23 16.95
C GLY A 39 18.94 -8.94 16.33
N SER A 40 19.94 -8.28 16.96
CA SER A 40 20.64 -7.13 16.36
C SER A 40 21.48 -7.50 15.14
N ILE A 41 21.84 -8.78 15.00
CA ILE A 41 22.46 -9.37 13.83
C ILE A 41 21.81 -10.73 13.55
N MET A 42 21.54 -11.04 12.27
CA MET A 42 20.92 -12.30 11.88
C MET A 42 21.42 -12.75 10.50
N VAL A 43 21.37 -14.04 10.25
CA VAL A 43 21.60 -14.58 8.90
C VAL A 43 20.29 -14.45 8.11
N LEU A 44 20.33 -13.75 6.99
CA LEU A 44 19.12 -13.42 6.22
C LEU A 44 18.28 -14.66 5.84
N GLY A 45 18.93 -15.76 5.45
CA GLY A 45 18.25 -17.00 5.07
C GLY A 45 17.68 -17.83 6.24
N GLN A 46 18.03 -17.48 7.49
CA GLN A 46 17.52 -18.13 8.71
C GLN A 46 16.48 -17.28 9.45
N SER A 47 16.20 -16.10 8.95
CA SER A 47 15.16 -15.26 9.53
C SER A 47 13.78 -15.76 9.06
N ASP A 48 12.84 -15.96 9.99
CA ASP A 48 11.43 -16.26 9.71
C ASP A 48 10.73 -15.15 8.89
N ASN A 49 11.43 -14.05 8.67
CA ASN A 49 10.96 -12.84 7.95
C ASN A 49 11.10 -12.89 6.43
N LEU A 50 11.35 -14.05 5.81
CA LEU A 50 11.36 -14.18 4.35
C LEU A 50 9.97 -13.94 3.74
N ASN A 51 8.89 -14.21 4.49
CA ASN A 51 7.52 -13.94 4.07
C ASN A 51 7.05 -12.59 4.64
N ILE A 52 6.96 -11.58 3.78
CA ILE A 52 6.39 -10.28 4.14
C ILE A 52 4.89 -10.47 4.38
N GLU A 53 4.44 -10.24 5.61
CA GLU A 53 3.01 -10.21 5.91
C GLU A 53 2.34 -9.05 5.19
N THR A 54 1.16 -9.30 4.64
CA THR A 54 0.38 -8.33 3.88
C THR A 54 -1.08 -8.31 4.31
N PHE A 55 -1.75 -7.21 4.01
CA PHE A 55 -3.21 -7.11 4.04
C PHE A 55 -3.71 -6.53 2.72
N SER A 56 -4.93 -6.88 2.32
CA SER A 56 -5.49 -6.45 1.04
C SER A 56 -5.66 -4.93 0.95
N SER A 57 -5.45 -4.37 -0.22
CA SER A 57 -5.78 -2.99 -0.54
C SER A 57 -7.30 -2.75 -0.67
N GLY A 58 -8.08 -3.83 -0.73
CA GLY A 58 -9.51 -3.83 -1.05
C GLY A 58 -9.80 -3.99 -2.55
N SER A 59 -8.78 -4.05 -3.39
CA SER A 59 -8.86 -4.31 -4.83
C SER A 59 -7.97 -5.49 -5.20
N LEU A 60 -8.53 -6.55 -5.77
CA LEU A 60 -7.77 -7.71 -6.24
C LEU A 60 -6.79 -7.34 -7.35
N LEU A 61 -7.17 -6.40 -8.20
CA LEU A 61 -6.31 -5.91 -9.29
C LEU A 61 -5.10 -5.14 -8.75
N LEU A 62 -5.29 -4.34 -7.70
CA LEU A 62 -4.17 -3.62 -7.06
C LEU A 62 -3.28 -4.59 -6.27
N ASP A 63 -3.87 -5.54 -5.55
CA ASP A 63 -3.14 -6.56 -4.80
C ASP A 63 -2.24 -7.40 -5.73
N ASN A 64 -2.73 -7.74 -6.94
CA ASN A 64 -1.93 -8.36 -7.99
C ASN A 64 -0.80 -7.43 -8.49
N ALA A 65 -1.10 -6.17 -8.75
CA ALA A 65 -0.09 -5.22 -9.22
C ALA A 65 1.03 -4.99 -8.19
N LEU A 66 0.72 -5.11 -6.90
CA LEU A 66 1.69 -5.04 -5.81
C LEU A 66 2.62 -6.27 -5.76
N GLY A 67 2.22 -7.42 -6.31
CA GLY A 67 3.05 -8.61 -6.50
C GLY A 67 3.30 -9.45 -5.23
N ILE A 68 2.75 -9.03 -4.08
CA ILE A 68 2.81 -9.74 -2.80
C ILE A 68 1.42 -9.97 -2.20
N GLY A 69 0.37 -9.70 -2.97
CA GLY A 69 -1.03 -9.92 -2.56
C GLY A 69 -1.63 -8.85 -1.66
N GLY A 70 -1.04 -7.65 -1.59
CA GLY A 70 -1.57 -6.52 -0.82
C GLY A 70 -0.51 -5.54 -0.33
N TYR A 71 -0.88 -4.71 0.64
CA TYR A 71 0.04 -3.78 1.29
C TYR A 71 0.91 -4.50 2.33
N PRO A 72 2.25 -4.31 2.32
CA PRO A 72 3.16 -4.93 3.29
C PRO A 72 3.01 -4.31 4.68
N LYS A 73 2.97 -5.14 5.72
CA LYS A 73 3.01 -4.68 7.11
C LYS A 73 4.39 -4.08 7.47
N GLY A 74 4.39 -3.16 8.43
CA GLY A 74 5.62 -2.54 8.92
C GLY A 74 6.36 -1.69 7.87
N ARG A 75 5.64 -1.08 6.94
CA ARG A 75 6.23 -0.30 5.84
C ARG A 75 5.54 1.05 5.65
N ILE A 76 6.30 1.97 5.05
CA ILE A 76 5.79 3.26 4.60
C ILE A 76 5.34 3.13 3.15
N ILE A 77 4.12 3.57 2.87
CA ILE A 77 3.50 3.61 1.55
C ILE A 77 3.16 5.07 1.22
N GLU A 78 3.46 5.51 0.02
CA GLU A 78 3.01 6.81 -0.48
C GLU A 78 1.99 6.58 -1.60
N ILE A 79 0.79 7.15 -1.45
CA ILE A 79 -0.25 7.21 -2.48
C ILE A 79 -0.36 8.66 -2.92
N TYR A 80 -0.04 8.96 -4.19
CA TYR A 80 -0.01 10.32 -4.67
C TYR A 80 -0.66 10.46 -6.06
N GLY A 81 -1.10 11.67 -6.36
CA GLY A 81 -1.75 12.00 -7.63
C GLY A 81 -2.47 13.33 -7.57
N PRO A 82 -3.11 13.74 -8.68
CA PRO A 82 -3.94 14.93 -8.73
C PRO A 82 -5.08 14.89 -7.72
N GLU A 83 -5.69 16.03 -7.49
CA GLU A 83 -6.92 16.13 -6.70
C GLU A 83 -8.03 15.26 -7.30
N SER A 84 -8.93 14.75 -6.44
CA SER A 84 -10.08 13.91 -6.85
C SER A 84 -9.71 12.66 -7.66
N SER A 85 -8.46 12.15 -7.54
CA SER A 85 -8.02 10.94 -8.23
C SER A 85 -8.37 9.64 -7.48
N GLY A 86 -8.98 9.69 -6.28
CA GLY A 86 -9.39 8.51 -5.49
C GLY A 86 -8.37 8.04 -4.45
N LYS A 87 -7.36 8.86 -4.10
CA LYS A 87 -6.32 8.52 -3.11
C LYS A 87 -6.90 8.18 -1.73
N THR A 88 -7.74 9.07 -1.20
CA THR A 88 -8.42 8.89 0.09
C THR A 88 -9.31 7.65 0.07
N THR A 89 -10.09 7.44 -1.00
CA THR A 89 -10.93 6.25 -1.17
C THR A 89 -10.12 4.95 -1.11
N LEU A 90 -8.97 4.88 -1.79
CA LEU A 90 -8.08 3.71 -1.73
C LEU A 90 -7.57 3.46 -0.30
N SER A 91 -7.19 4.52 0.42
CA SER A 91 -6.70 4.41 1.79
C SER A 91 -7.82 4.00 2.76
N LEU A 92 -9.06 4.47 2.55
CA LEU A 92 -10.22 4.06 3.33
C LEU A 92 -10.57 2.58 3.09
N HIS A 93 -10.45 2.07 1.86
CA HIS A 93 -10.60 0.64 1.61
C HIS A 93 -9.55 -0.20 2.34
N ALA A 94 -8.31 0.27 2.41
CA ALA A 94 -7.26 -0.39 3.21
C ALA A 94 -7.62 -0.45 4.70
N ILE A 95 -8.19 0.62 5.27
CA ILE A 95 -8.72 0.64 6.65
C ILE A 95 -9.82 -0.41 6.83
N CYS A 96 -10.78 -0.47 5.89
CA CYS A 96 -11.85 -1.46 5.91
C CYS A 96 -11.30 -2.90 5.93
N GLU A 97 -10.31 -3.21 5.10
CA GLU A 97 -9.70 -4.54 5.06
C GLU A 97 -8.93 -4.88 6.34
N VAL A 98 -8.23 -3.91 6.94
CA VAL A 98 -7.57 -4.11 8.24
C VAL A 98 -8.59 -4.39 9.35
N GLN A 99 -9.70 -3.64 9.42
CA GLN A 99 -10.76 -3.87 10.39
C GLN A 99 -11.44 -5.23 10.23
N LYS A 100 -11.62 -5.72 8.99
CA LYS A 100 -12.15 -7.07 8.72
C LYS A 100 -11.25 -8.19 9.27
N LEU A 101 -9.95 -7.95 9.33
CA LEU A 101 -8.97 -8.87 9.94
C LEU A 101 -8.91 -8.74 11.47
N GLY A 102 -9.74 -7.88 12.08
CA GLY A 102 -9.73 -7.59 13.50
C GLY A 102 -8.62 -6.62 13.92
N GLY A 103 -7.92 -6.00 12.97
CA GLY A 103 -6.87 -5.02 13.22
C GLY A 103 -7.41 -3.64 13.58
N ILE A 104 -6.54 -2.82 14.15
CA ILE A 104 -6.83 -1.45 14.58
C ILE A 104 -6.23 -0.46 13.58
N ALA A 105 -7.06 0.50 13.13
CA ALA A 105 -6.63 1.55 12.23
C ALA A 105 -6.81 2.95 12.84
N ALA A 106 -5.94 3.88 12.40
CA ALA A 106 -6.03 5.29 12.74
C ALA A 106 -5.97 6.15 11.46
N PHE A 107 -6.66 7.29 11.50
CA PHE A 107 -6.68 8.27 10.42
C PHE A 107 -6.28 9.65 10.97
N ILE A 108 -5.19 10.20 10.47
CA ILE A 108 -4.73 11.55 10.78
C ILE A 108 -5.23 12.46 9.65
N ASP A 109 -6.33 13.17 9.94
CA ASP A 109 -7.07 14.02 9.01
C ASP A 109 -6.55 15.46 9.09
N ALA A 110 -5.45 15.74 8.40
CA ALA A 110 -4.88 17.09 8.35
C ALA A 110 -5.62 18.02 7.35
N GLU A 111 -6.47 17.47 6.47
CA GLU A 111 -7.31 18.25 5.55
C GLU A 111 -8.70 18.55 6.13
N HIS A 112 -9.08 17.95 7.28
CA HIS A 112 -10.40 18.07 7.91
C HIS A 112 -11.54 17.68 6.95
N SER A 113 -11.33 16.63 6.16
CA SER A 113 -12.22 16.26 5.04
C SER A 113 -12.85 14.87 5.18
N LEU A 114 -12.61 14.17 6.28
CA LEU A 114 -13.12 12.82 6.51
C LEU A 114 -14.63 12.85 6.78
N GLU A 115 -15.42 12.22 5.90
CA GLU A 115 -16.88 12.13 6.01
C GLU A 115 -17.29 10.78 6.61
N PRO A 116 -17.89 10.75 7.83
CA PRO A 116 -18.25 9.50 8.52
C PRO A 116 -19.24 8.63 7.73
N LYS A 117 -20.22 9.23 7.05
CA LYS A 117 -21.19 8.49 6.25
C LYS A 117 -20.53 7.76 5.09
N TYR A 118 -19.55 8.41 4.45
CA TYR A 118 -18.79 7.78 3.38
C TYR A 118 -17.96 6.61 3.90
N CYS A 119 -17.32 6.77 5.05
CA CYS A 119 -16.60 5.67 5.72
C CYS A 119 -17.51 4.46 5.97
N GLN A 120 -18.71 4.68 6.53
CA GLN A 120 -19.70 3.63 6.77
C GLN A 120 -20.15 2.96 5.48
N THR A 121 -20.34 3.73 4.41
CA THR A 121 -20.72 3.20 3.09
C THR A 121 -19.64 2.27 2.50
N LEU A 122 -18.36 2.55 2.78
CA LEU A 122 -17.24 1.70 2.38
C LEU A 122 -17.09 0.44 3.26
N GLY A 123 -17.87 0.34 4.35
CA GLY A 123 -17.84 -0.79 5.29
C GLY A 123 -16.90 -0.59 6.48
N ILE A 124 -16.46 0.63 6.75
CA ILE A 124 -15.64 0.96 7.92
C ILE A 124 -16.54 1.07 9.15
N ASP A 125 -16.17 0.36 10.22
CA ASP A 125 -16.75 0.56 11.55
C ASP A 125 -16.18 1.86 12.15
N THR A 126 -16.96 2.94 12.06
CA THR A 126 -16.56 4.26 12.54
C THR A 126 -16.40 4.32 14.07
N ASN A 127 -16.99 3.38 14.82
CA ASN A 127 -16.81 3.30 16.26
C ASN A 127 -15.46 2.69 16.67
N LYS A 128 -14.74 2.08 15.71
CA LYS A 128 -13.42 1.46 15.90
C LYS A 128 -12.32 2.15 15.11
N LEU A 129 -12.60 3.25 14.45
CA LEU A 129 -11.61 4.05 13.75
C LEU A 129 -11.12 5.19 14.65
N LEU A 130 -9.84 5.21 14.97
CA LEU A 130 -9.22 6.34 15.65
C LEU A 130 -9.02 7.48 14.66
N VAL A 131 -9.50 8.68 14.98
CA VAL A 131 -9.35 9.87 14.14
C VAL A 131 -8.68 10.97 14.93
N SER A 132 -7.69 11.62 14.32
CA SER A 132 -7.02 12.80 14.86
C SER A 132 -7.03 13.91 13.84
N GLN A 133 -7.33 15.13 14.28
CA GLN A 133 -7.31 16.35 13.46
C GLN A 133 -6.29 17.33 14.06
N PRO A 134 -5.02 17.24 13.68
CA PRO A 134 -3.94 18.03 14.25
C PRO A 134 -3.97 19.47 13.74
N ASP A 135 -3.55 20.42 14.58
CA ASP A 135 -3.48 21.85 14.23
C ASP A 135 -2.28 22.20 13.34
N ASN A 136 -1.22 21.39 13.37
CA ASN A 136 0.01 21.61 12.60
C ASN A 136 0.74 20.30 12.27
N GLY A 137 1.74 20.38 11.40
CA GLY A 137 2.48 19.23 10.91
C GLY A 137 3.30 18.51 11.97
N GLU A 138 3.90 19.25 12.92
CA GLU A 138 4.67 18.67 14.04
C GLU A 138 3.74 17.85 14.93
N GLN A 139 2.58 18.39 15.30
CA GLN A 139 1.59 17.67 16.10
C GLN A 139 1.10 16.39 15.40
N ALA A 140 0.83 16.46 14.09
CA ALA A 140 0.45 15.29 13.31
C ALA A 140 1.51 14.19 13.36
N LEU A 141 2.79 14.55 13.20
CA LEU A 141 3.91 13.62 13.19
C LEU A 141 4.25 13.09 14.59
N ASP A 142 4.04 13.87 15.65
CA ASP A 142 4.20 13.42 17.03
C ASP A 142 3.08 12.44 17.42
N ILE A 143 1.82 12.69 17.03
CA ILE A 143 0.70 11.75 17.20
C ILE A 143 1.00 10.45 16.45
N LEU A 144 1.44 10.53 15.20
CA LEU A 144 1.84 9.38 14.40
C LEU A 144 2.90 8.55 15.12
N GLU A 145 3.94 9.19 15.67
CA GLU A 145 4.99 8.53 16.43
C GLU A 145 4.44 7.82 17.68
N MET A 146 3.59 8.49 18.45
CA MET A 146 2.98 7.91 19.65
C MET A 146 2.14 6.67 19.32
N LEU A 147 1.34 6.73 18.24
CA LEU A 147 0.54 5.60 17.77
C LEU A 147 1.42 4.42 17.35
N ILE A 148 2.51 4.65 16.63
CA ILE A 148 3.47 3.59 16.24
C ILE A 148 4.12 2.96 17.48
N ASN A 149 4.56 3.78 18.44
CA ASN A 149 5.21 3.30 19.67
C ASN A 149 4.27 2.49 20.57
N SER A 150 2.95 2.62 20.43
CA SER A 150 1.98 1.80 21.16
C SER A 150 2.06 0.31 20.80
N ASN A 151 2.62 -0.03 19.63
CA ASN A 151 2.66 -1.39 19.05
C ASN A 151 1.28 -2.06 18.93
N SER A 152 0.21 -1.27 18.91
CA SER A 152 -1.18 -1.77 18.91
C SER A 152 -1.95 -1.40 17.65
N ILE A 153 -1.34 -0.64 16.74
CA ILE A 153 -1.99 -0.13 15.54
C ILE A 153 -1.43 -0.83 14.30
N ASP A 154 -2.30 -1.42 13.48
CA ASP A 154 -1.90 -2.11 12.26
C ASP A 154 -1.74 -1.16 11.07
N LEU A 155 -2.59 -0.14 10.96
CA LEU A 155 -2.58 0.82 9.85
C LEU A 155 -2.82 2.24 10.34
N ILE A 156 -1.99 3.17 9.90
CA ILE A 156 -2.20 4.61 10.08
C ILE A 156 -2.22 5.27 8.70
N VAL A 157 -3.25 6.06 8.42
CA VAL A 157 -3.36 6.88 7.22
C VAL A 157 -3.15 8.34 7.61
N VAL A 158 -2.31 9.06 6.86
CA VAL A 158 -2.09 10.50 6.99
C VAL A 158 -2.60 11.19 5.74
N ASP A 159 -3.65 11.95 5.85
CA ASP A 159 -4.30 12.67 4.72
C ASP A 159 -4.32 14.18 5.00
N SER A 160 -3.52 14.96 4.34
CA SER A 160 -2.45 14.62 3.41
C SER A 160 -1.14 15.31 3.81
N VAL A 161 -0.02 14.83 3.25
CA VAL A 161 1.30 15.48 3.45
C VAL A 161 1.27 16.95 3.04
N ALA A 162 0.46 17.31 2.03
CA ALA A 162 0.32 18.68 1.57
C ALA A 162 -0.25 19.63 2.65
N ALA A 163 -1.08 19.11 3.54
CA ALA A 163 -1.71 19.85 4.64
C ALA A 163 -0.87 19.88 5.93
N LEU A 164 0.26 19.16 5.98
CA LEU A 164 1.17 19.21 7.13
C LEU A 164 1.98 20.50 7.12
N VAL A 165 1.38 21.58 7.59
CA VAL A 165 2.02 22.91 7.67
C VAL A 165 2.86 22.96 8.94
N PRO A 166 4.15 23.36 8.87
CA PRO A 166 5.00 23.59 10.05
C PRO A 166 4.43 24.66 10.98
N LYS A 167 4.52 24.44 12.29
CA LYS A 167 4.03 25.39 13.29
C LYS A 167 4.63 26.78 13.09
N THR A 168 5.93 26.87 12.80
CA THR A 168 6.62 28.15 12.56
C THR A 168 6.06 28.90 11.34
N GLU A 169 5.49 28.21 10.37
CA GLU A 169 4.82 28.81 9.21
C GLU A 169 3.43 29.32 9.59
N LEU A 170 2.70 28.62 10.47
CA LEU A 170 1.39 29.06 10.97
C LEU A 170 1.48 30.24 11.93
N ASP A 171 2.52 30.31 12.76
CA ASP A 171 2.76 31.37 13.72
C ASP A 171 3.38 32.64 13.07
N GLY A 172 3.89 32.53 11.83
CA GLY A 172 4.52 33.60 11.08
C GLY A 172 3.53 34.59 10.45
N GLU A 173 4.05 35.72 9.94
CA GLU A 173 3.24 36.68 9.17
C GLU A 173 3.00 36.16 7.74
N MET A 174 1.92 36.61 7.10
CA MET A 174 1.56 36.19 5.72
C MET A 174 2.64 36.47 4.66
N GLY A 175 3.58 37.36 4.96
CA GLY A 175 4.69 37.73 4.07
C GLY A 175 5.97 36.94 4.29
N ASP A 176 6.02 36.08 5.32
CA ASP A 176 7.23 35.36 5.70
C ASP A 176 7.58 34.25 4.70
N GLN A 177 8.89 34.06 4.50
CA GLN A 177 9.37 32.99 3.63
C GLN A 177 9.46 31.66 4.38
N SER A 178 8.61 30.71 4.02
CA SER A 178 8.57 29.35 4.60
C SER A 178 9.29 28.28 3.76
N ILE A 179 10.15 28.70 2.84
CA ILE A 179 10.79 27.80 1.85
C ILE A 179 11.52 26.66 2.55
N GLY A 180 11.09 25.43 2.26
CA GLY A 180 11.74 24.18 2.69
C GLY A 180 11.48 23.78 4.14
N LEU A 181 10.68 24.49 4.93
CA LEU A 181 10.36 24.14 6.32
C LEU A 181 9.65 22.78 6.36
N GLN A 182 8.60 22.57 5.56
CA GLN A 182 7.89 21.30 5.47
C GLN A 182 8.82 20.15 5.06
N ALA A 183 9.70 20.36 4.09
CA ALA A 183 10.64 19.31 3.66
C ALA A 183 11.65 18.93 4.75
N ARG A 184 12.10 19.90 5.57
CA ARG A 184 12.97 19.65 6.74
C ARG A 184 12.24 18.87 7.82
N MET A 185 11.01 19.27 8.15
CA MET A 185 10.14 18.60 9.12
C MET A 185 9.91 17.14 8.69
N MET A 186 9.47 16.89 7.47
CA MET A 186 9.26 15.54 6.92
C MET A 186 10.55 14.71 6.92
N SER A 187 11.68 15.29 6.54
CA SER A 187 12.97 14.59 6.57
C SER A 187 13.39 14.17 7.98
N LYS A 188 13.16 15.02 8.98
CA LYS A 188 13.45 14.71 10.39
C LYS A 188 12.54 13.61 10.91
N ALA A 189 11.25 13.74 10.67
CA ALA A 189 10.25 12.77 11.11
C ALA A 189 10.48 11.38 10.47
N LEU A 190 10.62 11.29 9.15
CA LEU A 190 10.78 10.02 8.46
C LEU A 190 12.05 9.26 8.85
N ARG A 191 13.15 9.97 9.15
CA ARG A 191 14.35 9.33 9.71
C ARG A 191 14.10 8.66 11.05
N LYS A 192 13.27 9.27 11.91
CA LYS A 192 12.91 8.74 13.22
C LYS A 192 11.91 7.61 13.10
N LEU A 193 10.85 7.81 12.31
CA LEU A 193 9.72 6.89 12.17
C LEU A 193 10.09 5.60 11.43
N ASN A 194 11.01 5.63 10.46
CA ASN A 194 11.33 4.46 9.62
C ASN A 194 11.77 3.24 10.45
N GLY A 195 12.60 3.46 11.46
CA GLY A 195 13.06 2.36 12.35
C GLY A 195 11.96 1.87 13.29
N LEU A 196 11.08 2.76 13.75
CA LEU A 196 9.95 2.41 14.62
C LEU A 196 8.89 1.62 13.86
N ILE A 197 8.52 2.04 12.65
CA ILE A 197 7.55 1.39 11.77
C ILE A 197 7.97 -0.05 11.48
N ALA A 198 9.25 -0.27 11.15
CA ALA A 198 9.76 -1.61 10.85
C ALA A 198 9.71 -2.56 12.07
N LYS A 199 9.80 -2.02 13.30
CA LYS A 199 9.77 -2.81 14.54
C LYS A 199 8.36 -3.07 15.05
N SER A 200 7.43 -2.13 14.83
CA SER A 200 6.06 -2.20 15.34
C SER A 200 5.10 -2.98 14.44
N ASN A 201 5.51 -3.40 13.25
CA ASN A 201 4.65 -3.95 12.20
C ASN A 201 3.50 -3.02 11.76
N THR A 202 3.48 -1.77 12.23
CA THR A 202 2.50 -0.76 11.82
C THR A 202 2.77 -0.32 10.39
N THR A 203 1.75 -0.37 9.52
CA THR A 203 1.84 0.20 8.17
C THR A 203 1.40 1.66 8.20
N VAL A 204 2.14 2.53 7.51
CA VAL A 204 1.78 3.94 7.40
C VAL A 204 1.58 4.31 5.94
N ILE A 205 0.36 4.75 5.60
CA ILE A 205 0.02 5.29 4.27
C ILE A 205 0.03 6.82 4.36
N PHE A 206 0.93 7.44 3.59
CA PHE A 206 0.92 8.88 3.38
C PHE A 206 0.22 9.20 2.07
N ILE A 207 -0.86 9.95 2.14
CA ILE A 207 -1.51 10.52 0.96
C ILE A 207 -0.78 11.81 0.59
N ASN A 208 -0.47 12.00 -0.68
CA ASN A 208 0.27 13.16 -1.15
C ASN A 208 -0.34 13.76 -2.42
N GLN A 209 -0.12 15.05 -2.61
CA GLN A 209 -0.60 15.78 -3.77
C GLN A 209 0.56 16.05 -4.74
N LEU A 210 0.23 16.20 -6.01
CA LEU A 210 1.15 16.67 -7.04
C LEU A 210 1.16 18.21 -7.09
N ARG A 211 2.34 18.75 -7.31
CA ARG A 211 2.57 20.17 -7.57
C ARG A 211 3.49 20.28 -8.79
N GLU A 212 3.36 21.35 -9.52
CA GLU A 212 4.25 21.65 -10.64
C GLU A 212 5.45 22.46 -10.17
N LYS A 213 6.62 22.07 -10.64
CA LYS A 213 7.85 22.85 -10.47
C LYS A 213 7.90 23.96 -11.49
N ILE A 214 7.95 25.19 -11.00
CA ILE A 214 8.11 26.36 -11.85
C ILE A 214 9.50 26.32 -12.53
N GLY A 215 9.54 26.63 -13.84
CA GLY A 215 10.78 26.77 -14.61
C GLY A 215 11.35 25.44 -15.19
N VAL A 216 10.66 24.31 -15.08
CA VAL A 216 11.05 23.08 -15.77
C VAL A 216 10.56 23.08 -17.21
N ILE A 217 11.49 23.36 -18.15
CA ILE A 217 11.19 23.40 -19.60
C ILE A 217 11.26 22.00 -20.21
N PHE A 218 12.11 21.11 -19.70
CA PHE A 218 12.31 19.74 -20.20
C PHE A 218 12.11 18.71 -19.08
N GLY A 219 11.49 17.58 -19.41
CA GLY A 219 11.19 16.50 -18.48
C GLY A 219 9.84 16.67 -17.77
N ASN A 220 9.60 15.87 -16.72
CA ASN A 220 8.35 15.92 -15.96
C ASN A 220 8.42 17.01 -14.88
N PRO A 221 7.58 18.07 -14.96
CA PRO A 221 7.53 19.12 -13.97
C PRO A 221 6.85 18.69 -12.66
N GLU A 222 6.08 17.61 -12.67
CA GLU A 222 5.32 17.18 -11.50
C GLU A 222 6.21 16.67 -10.36
N THR A 223 5.90 17.09 -9.16
CA THR A 223 6.56 16.63 -7.94
C THR A 223 5.55 16.53 -6.79
N THR A 224 5.83 15.65 -5.83
CA THR A 224 5.04 15.56 -4.59
C THR A 224 5.50 16.59 -3.58
N THR A 225 4.61 17.01 -2.65
CA THR A 225 4.90 17.92 -1.54
C THR A 225 5.76 17.25 -0.46
N GLY A 226 6.26 18.00 0.51
CA GLY A 226 7.07 17.49 1.62
C GLY A 226 8.51 17.11 1.25
N GLY A 227 9.01 17.53 0.08
CA GLY A 227 10.40 17.32 -0.35
C GLY A 227 10.66 15.91 -0.90
N LYS A 228 11.94 15.47 -0.79
CA LYS A 228 12.38 14.18 -1.35
C LYS A 228 12.35 13.02 -0.35
N ALA A 229 12.21 13.29 0.94
CA ALA A 229 12.40 12.27 1.99
C ALA A 229 11.41 11.11 1.83
N LEU A 230 10.12 11.38 1.62
CA LEU A 230 9.11 10.35 1.46
C LEU A 230 9.38 9.44 0.25
N LYS A 231 9.92 9.99 -0.85
CA LYS A 231 10.33 9.20 -2.03
C LYS A 231 11.41 8.17 -1.70
N PHE A 232 12.31 8.47 -0.75
CA PHE A 232 13.37 7.54 -0.34
C PHE A 232 12.89 6.55 0.70
N PHE A 233 12.16 7.00 1.73
CA PHE A 233 11.75 6.16 2.86
C PHE A 233 10.60 5.21 2.51
N SER A 234 9.66 5.59 1.65
CA SER A 234 8.58 4.71 1.24
C SER A 234 9.10 3.41 0.59
N SER A 235 8.48 2.30 0.96
CA SER A 235 8.71 0.98 0.35
C SER A 235 7.90 0.82 -0.92
N ILE A 236 6.69 1.36 -0.93
CA ILE A 236 5.78 1.37 -2.09
C ILE A 236 5.38 2.81 -2.38
N ARG A 237 5.31 3.15 -3.68
CA ARG A 237 4.78 4.42 -4.16
C ARG A 237 3.79 4.15 -5.28
N LEU A 238 2.56 4.62 -5.09
CA LEU A 238 1.46 4.49 -6.03
C LEU A 238 1.12 5.85 -6.61
N GLU A 239 1.21 5.95 -7.92
CA GLU A 239 0.68 7.10 -8.67
C GLU A 239 -0.75 6.78 -9.09
N VAL A 240 -1.69 7.63 -8.67
CA VAL A 240 -3.12 7.45 -8.93
C VAL A 240 -3.62 8.59 -9.81
N ARG A 241 -4.19 8.24 -10.96
CA ARG A 241 -4.77 9.21 -11.91
C ARG A 241 -6.16 8.80 -12.35
N LYS A 242 -7.05 9.76 -12.46
CA LYS A 242 -8.34 9.54 -13.10
C LYS A 242 -8.12 9.22 -14.58
N ALA A 243 -8.76 8.15 -15.08
CA ALA A 243 -8.68 7.71 -16.48
C ALA A 243 -9.96 8.09 -17.23
N GLU A 244 -11.09 7.48 -16.89
CA GLU A 244 -12.35 7.60 -17.60
C GLU A 244 -13.52 7.77 -16.63
N ASN A 245 -14.61 8.40 -17.07
CA ASN A 245 -15.86 8.38 -16.34
C ASN A 245 -16.59 7.05 -16.60
N ILE A 246 -17.25 6.52 -15.58
CA ILE A 246 -18.15 5.37 -15.70
C ILE A 246 -19.57 5.95 -15.84
N LEU A 247 -20.22 5.59 -16.94
CA LEU A 247 -21.56 6.09 -17.28
C LEU A 247 -22.60 4.98 -17.09
N ASN A 248 -23.78 5.38 -16.59
CA ASN A 248 -25.01 4.58 -16.63
C ASN A 248 -26.12 5.47 -17.16
N ASN A 249 -26.70 5.11 -18.32
CA ASN A 249 -27.75 5.91 -18.99
C ASN A 249 -27.42 7.41 -19.08
N SER A 250 -26.17 7.75 -19.48
CA SER A 250 -25.64 9.10 -19.60
C SER A 250 -25.32 9.82 -18.28
N GLU A 251 -25.61 9.26 -17.13
CA GLU A 251 -25.19 9.77 -15.84
C GLU A 251 -23.82 9.24 -15.43
N ILE A 252 -22.97 10.10 -14.86
CA ILE A 252 -21.67 9.68 -14.34
C ILE A 252 -21.88 9.04 -12.98
N ILE A 253 -21.68 7.73 -12.88
CA ILE A 253 -21.83 6.95 -11.65
C ILE A 253 -20.51 6.65 -10.94
N GLY A 254 -19.39 6.98 -11.56
CA GLY A 254 -18.07 6.72 -11.01
C GLY A 254 -16.95 7.07 -11.97
N ASN A 255 -15.74 6.69 -11.61
CA ASN A 255 -14.54 6.89 -12.41
C ASN A 255 -13.71 5.62 -12.45
N LYS A 256 -13.10 5.34 -13.60
CA LYS A 256 -11.95 4.47 -13.66
C LYS A 256 -10.71 5.24 -13.23
N ILE A 257 -9.92 4.66 -12.36
CA ILE A 257 -8.63 5.22 -11.95
C ILE A 257 -7.51 4.30 -12.39
N LYS A 258 -6.46 4.91 -12.92
CA LYS A 258 -5.23 4.22 -13.30
C LYS A 258 -4.24 4.34 -12.16
N ILE A 259 -3.73 3.20 -11.67
CA ILE A 259 -2.76 3.12 -10.59
C ILE A 259 -1.48 2.55 -11.17
N LYS A 260 -0.37 3.28 -11.01
CA LYS A 260 0.98 2.83 -11.38
C LYS A 260 1.81 2.61 -10.12
N VAL A 261 2.38 1.44 -9.98
CA VAL A 261 3.33 1.11 -8.92
C VAL A 261 4.70 1.66 -9.30
N VAL A 262 4.97 2.91 -8.94
CA VAL A 262 6.20 3.62 -9.38
C VAL A 262 7.44 3.15 -8.62
N LYS A 263 7.25 2.68 -7.39
CA LYS A 263 8.31 2.10 -6.56
C LYS A 263 7.75 0.93 -5.79
N ASN A 264 8.51 -0.16 -5.75
CA ASN A 264 8.20 -1.33 -4.95
C ASN A 264 9.52 -1.97 -4.47
N LYS A 265 9.71 -2.04 -3.14
CA LYS A 265 10.88 -2.70 -2.52
C LYS A 265 10.60 -4.17 -2.17
N THR A 266 9.36 -4.62 -2.36
CA THR A 266 8.89 -5.96 -1.95
C THR A 266 8.62 -6.89 -3.13
N ALA A 267 8.46 -6.33 -4.35
CA ALA A 267 8.25 -7.06 -5.59
C ALA A 267 8.68 -6.21 -6.80
N ILE A 268 8.43 -6.72 -8.00
CA ILE A 268 8.76 -6.03 -9.25
C ILE A 268 7.93 -4.75 -9.37
N PRO A 269 8.58 -3.56 -9.53
CA PRO A 269 7.88 -2.29 -9.71
C PRO A 269 7.34 -2.12 -11.13
N PHE A 270 6.67 -0.97 -11.36
CA PHE A 270 6.17 -0.46 -12.65
C PHE A 270 4.95 -1.16 -13.21
N LYS A 271 4.39 -2.17 -12.51
CA LYS A 271 3.08 -2.70 -12.87
C LYS A 271 2.03 -1.57 -12.82
N THR A 272 1.07 -1.64 -13.74
CA THR A 272 -0.04 -0.67 -13.84
C THR A 272 -1.34 -1.43 -13.85
N THR A 273 -2.31 -0.95 -13.10
CA THR A 273 -3.68 -1.49 -13.10
C THR A 273 -4.70 -0.36 -13.25
N THR A 274 -5.91 -0.72 -13.64
CA THR A 274 -7.05 0.22 -13.72
C THR A 274 -8.19 -0.38 -12.93
N ILE A 275 -8.70 0.36 -11.96
CA ILE A 275 -9.81 -0.06 -11.11
C ILE A 275 -10.99 0.89 -11.27
N SER A 276 -12.20 0.40 -11.02
CA SER A 276 -13.43 1.18 -11.07
C SER A 276 -13.80 1.65 -9.66
N LEU A 277 -13.94 2.97 -9.49
CA LEU A 277 -14.47 3.59 -8.28
C LEU A 277 -15.90 4.08 -8.58
N LEU A 278 -16.89 3.51 -7.92
CA LEU A 278 -18.28 3.91 -7.99
C LEU A 278 -18.59 4.95 -6.90
N TYR A 279 -19.29 6.01 -7.25
CA TYR A 279 -19.74 6.99 -6.27
C TYR A 279 -20.64 6.33 -5.22
N ASN A 280 -20.46 6.69 -3.97
CA ASN A 280 -21.17 6.12 -2.82
C ASN A 280 -21.01 4.58 -2.63
N LYS A 281 -20.04 3.94 -3.29
CA LYS A 281 -19.74 2.49 -3.12
C LYS A 281 -18.26 2.19 -3.03
N GLY A 282 -17.41 3.11 -3.52
CA GLY A 282 -15.97 2.89 -3.59
C GLY A 282 -15.58 1.90 -4.69
N ILE A 283 -14.64 1.00 -4.42
CA ILE A 283 -14.13 0.02 -5.39
C ILE A 283 -15.24 -0.95 -5.84
N ASP A 284 -15.41 -1.13 -7.15
CA ASP A 284 -16.31 -2.12 -7.75
C ASP A 284 -15.71 -3.54 -7.62
N LYS A 285 -15.69 -4.07 -6.39
CA LYS A 285 -15.06 -5.37 -6.07
C LYS A 285 -15.63 -6.54 -6.88
N LEU A 286 -16.96 -6.56 -7.08
CA LEU A 286 -17.58 -7.63 -7.87
C LEU A 286 -17.25 -7.49 -9.35
N GLY A 287 -17.21 -6.26 -9.84
CA GLY A 287 -16.79 -6.03 -11.21
C GLY A 287 -15.33 -6.43 -11.45
N GLU A 288 -14.42 -6.14 -10.52
CA GLU A 288 -13.03 -6.64 -10.59
C GLU A 288 -12.97 -8.17 -10.59
N LEU A 289 -13.75 -8.81 -9.71
CA LEU A 289 -13.81 -10.27 -9.64
C LEU A 289 -14.27 -10.86 -10.99
N VAL A 290 -15.35 -10.32 -11.59
CA VAL A 290 -15.83 -10.78 -12.91
C VAL A 290 -14.74 -10.64 -13.98
N ASP A 291 -14.06 -9.51 -14.02
CA ASP A 291 -13.00 -9.25 -15.01
C ASP A 291 -11.84 -10.24 -14.84
N LEU A 292 -11.44 -10.56 -13.60
CA LEU A 292 -10.42 -11.54 -13.30
C LEU A 292 -10.88 -12.97 -13.60
N LEU A 293 -12.12 -13.36 -13.25
CA LEU A 293 -12.67 -14.67 -13.56
C LEU A 293 -12.67 -14.94 -15.07
N VAL A 294 -12.93 -13.92 -15.87
CA VAL A 294 -12.84 -14.01 -17.33
C VAL A 294 -11.39 -14.08 -17.82
N SER A 295 -10.49 -13.27 -17.24
CA SER A 295 -9.08 -13.25 -17.65
C SER A 295 -8.35 -14.56 -17.34
N TYR A 296 -8.73 -15.23 -16.25
CA TYR A 296 -8.22 -16.57 -15.88
C TYR A 296 -9.05 -17.72 -16.46
N GLU A 297 -9.96 -17.45 -17.40
CA GLU A 297 -10.78 -18.46 -18.07
C GLU A 297 -11.62 -19.34 -17.12
N ILE A 298 -11.87 -18.86 -15.88
CA ILE A 298 -12.78 -19.54 -14.93
C ILE A 298 -14.22 -19.33 -15.36
N ILE A 299 -14.55 -18.13 -15.84
CA ILE A 299 -15.81 -17.83 -16.52
C ILE A 299 -15.50 -17.65 -18.01
N GLU A 300 -16.13 -18.45 -18.82
CA GLU A 300 -16.02 -18.36 -20.27
C GLU A 300 -16.88 -17.21 -20.80
N LYS A 301 -16.32 -16.43 -21.72
CA LYS A 301 -17.02 -15.35 -22.42
C LYS A 301 -17.03 -15.59 -23.91
N SER A 302 -18.22 -15.79 -24.48
CA SER A 302 -18.43 -15.91 -25.92
C SER A 302 -19.35 -14.81 -26.42
N GLY A 303 -18.74 -13.79 -27.04
CA GLY A 303 -19.44 -12.57 -27.44
C GLY A 303 -20.02 -11.84 -26.21
N VAL A 304 -21.35 -11.77 -26.12
CA VAL A 304 -22.07 -11.14 -24.99
C VAL A 304 -22.49 -12.14 -23.92
N TRP A 305 -22.31 -13.44 -24.16
CA TRP A 305 -22.72 -14.53 -23.27
C TRP A 305 -21.60 -14.94 -22.33
N TYR A 306 -21.98 -15.28 -21.10
CA TYR A 306 -21.09 -15.78 -20.07
C TYR A 306 -21.56 -17.16 -19.60
N SER A 307 -20.60 -18.07 -19.38
CA SER A 307 -20.85 -19.44 -18.87
C SER A 307 -19.85 -19.81 -17.79
N TYR A 308 -20.27 -20.67 -16.88
CA TYR A 308 -19.46 -21.24 -15.80
C TYR A 308 -19.70 -22.73 -15.75
N GLN A 309 -18.65 -23.54 -15.81
CA GLN A 309 -18.75 -25.02 -15.82
C GLN A 309 -19.75 -25.57 -16.88
N ASN A 310 -19.71 -25.01 -18.09
CA ASN A 310 -20.62 -25.31 -19.21
C ASN A 310 -22.08 -24.86 -19.00
N GLU A 311 -22.43 -24.22 -17.89
CA GLU A 311 -23.77 -23.67 -17.67
C GLU A 311 -23.83 -22.19 -18.04
N LYS A 312 -24.89 -21.79 -18.75
CA LYS A 312 -25.08 -20.39 -19.13
C LYS A 312 -25.48 -19.56 -17.92
N ILE A 313 -24.68 -18.53 -17.58
CA ILE A 313 -25.01 -17.55 -16.54
C ILE A 313 -26.00 -16.51 -17.08
N GLY A 314 -25.72 -15.94 -18.25
CA GLY A 314 -26.54 -14.90 -18.83
C GLY A 314 -25.81 -14.02 -19.84
N GLN A 315 -26.46 -12.92 -20.22
CA GLN A 315 -25.95 -11.99 -21.20
C GLN A 315 -25.46 -10.70 -20.52
N GLY A 316 -24.22 -10.29 -20.80
CA GLY A 316 -23.61 -9.08 -20.27
C GLY A 316 -23.03 -9.25 -18.86
N ARG A 317 -22.10 -8.34 -18.50
CA ARG A 317 -21.39 -8.32 -17.19
C ARG A 317 -22.34 -8.23 -16.00
N THR A 318 -23.45 -7.48 -16.16
CA THR A 318 -24.46 -7.29 -15.11
C THR A 318 -25.11 -8.63 -14.68
N SER A 319 -25.36 -9.53 -15.64
CA SER A 319 -25.93 -10.85 -15.31
C SER A 319 -24.96 -11.71 -14.48
N VAL A 320 -23.66 -11.61 -14.75
CA VAL A 320 -22.63 -12.29 -13.94
C VAL A 320 -22.57 -11.72 -12.52
N ILE A 321 -22.64 -10.40 -12.38
CA ILE A 321 -22.69 -9.74 -11.07
C ILE A 321 -23.95 -10.16 -10.29
N GLN A 322 -25.10 -10.26 -10.94
CA GLN A 322 -26.33 -10.75 -10.30
C GLN A 322 -26.23 -12.20 -9.88
N TRP A 323 -25.64 -13.05 -10.73
CA TRP A 323 -25.39 -14.46 -10.45
C TRP A 323 -24.43 -14.66 -9.27
N LEU A 324 -23.37 -13.84 -9.16
CA LEU A 324 -22.48 -13.84 -8.00
C LEU A 324 -23.19 -13.36 -6.73
N ASN A 325 -23.95 -12.27 -6.80
CA ASN A 325 -24.68 -11.72 -5.65
C ASN A 325 -25.76 -12.66 -5.08
N ALA A 326 -26.21 -13.66 -5.85
CA ALA A 326 -27.19 -14.64 -5.39
C ALA A 326 -26.60 -15.66 -4.39
N ASP A 327 -25.26 -15.76 -4.29
CA ASP A 327 -24.59 -16.76 -3.44
C ASP A 327 -23.26 -16.22 -2.92
N GLU A 328 -23.23 -15.81 -1.66
CA GLU A 328 -22.04 -15.27 -0.99
C GLU A 328 -20.91 -16.31 -0.86
N ASN A 329 -21.25 -17.60 -0.69
CA ASN A 329 -20.23 -18.65 -0.62
C ASN A 329 -19.49 -18.77 -1.95
N LYS A 330 -20.21 -18.62 -3.06
CA LYS A 330 -19.64 -18.64 -4.41
C LYS A 330 -18.69 -17.46 -4.63
N ILE A 331 -19.04 -16.25 -4.15
CA ILE A 331 -18.14 -15.10 -4.22
C ILE A 331 -16.83 -15.41 -3.48
N ASN A 332 -16.93 -15.96 -2.26
CA ASN A 332 -15.77 -16.30 -1.44
C ASN A 332 -14.91 -17.37 -2.10
N GLU A 333 -15.52 -18.46 -2.60
CA GLU A 333 -14.81 -19.56 -3.29
C GLU A 333 -14.05 -19.04 -4.52
N LEU A 334 -14.74 -18.33 -5.41
CA LEU A 334 -14.15 -17.80 -6.64
C LEU A 334 -13.10 -16.73 -6.36
N THR A 335 -13.29 -15.91 -5.33
CA THR A 335 -12.28 -14.95 -4.89
C THR A 335 -11.00 -15.64 -4.42
N GLU A 336 -11.11 -16.70 -3.63
CA GLU A 336 -9.95 -17.47 -3.17
C GLU A 336 -9.28 -18.24 -4.32
N GLN A 337 -10.05 -18.72 -5.29
CA GLN A 337 -9.49 -19.32 -6.50
C GLN A 337 -8.67 -18.31 -7.32
N VAL A 338 -9.20 -17.11 -7.54
CA VAL A 338 -8.47 -16.02 -8.22
C VAL A 338 -7.22 -15.62 -7.46
N LYS A 339 -7.29 -15.47 -6.12
CA LYS A 339 -6.11 -15.14 -5.30
C LYS A 339 -5.00 -16.18 -5.39
N LYS A 340 -5.34 -17.46 -5.50
CA LYS A 340 -4.35 -18.54 -5.69
C LYS A 340 -3.66 -18.43 -7.05
N LEU A 341 -4.40 -18.12 -8.12
CA LEU A 341 -3.84 -17.94 -9.45
C LEU A 341 -2.95 -16.70 -9.53
N ILE A 342 -3.38 -15.58 -8.94
CA ILE A 342 -2.57 -14.35 -8.84
C ILE A 342 -1.21 -14.59 -8.17
N LYS A 343 -1.13 -15.51 -7.19
CA LYS A 343 0.14 -15.82 -6.51
C LYS A 343 1.07 -16.72 -7.32
N GLN A 344 0.58 -17.34 -8.39
CA GLN A 344 1.36 -18.22 -9.26
C GLN A 344 1.94 -17.48 -10.47
N ASP A 345 1.38 -16.31 -10.84
CA ASP A 345 1.86 -15.38 -11.87
C ASP A 345 2.97 -14.43 -11.34
#